data_a887a834949929a6f969e8bbcfbbfae7
#
_entry.id   a887a834949929a6f969e8bbcfbbfae7
#
_cell.length_a   1.000
_cell.length_b   1.000
_cell.length_c   1.000
_cell.angle_alpha   90.00
_cell.angle_beta   90.00
_cell.angle_gamma   90.00
#
_symmetry.space_group_name_H-M   'P 1'
#
loop_
_entity.id
_entity.type
_entity.pdbx_description
1 polymer ?
#
loop_
_entity_poly.entity_id
_entity_poly.type
_entity_poly.pdbx_seq_one_letter_code
_entity_poly.pdbx_strand_id
1 'polypeptide(L)'
;MRCLAYVDLNMVRAGAVRHPGEWMYGGYHEIQNRKQRYSLINRQKLAVLICIKDKDHLTGYHRNWVEEVLKKALNQRDAKWTKSIAVGDKEFVMETKAKPGSRAIGLREMENDEGYQLKESQKLYSPFFTPKKRDLRLKNDYVWQVF
;
A
#
# COMPACT_ATOMS: atom_id res chain seq x y z
N MET A 1 -6.98 -7.53 7.02
CA MET A 1 -6.72 -6.53 8.09
C MET A 1 -5.32 -5.94 8.02
N ARG A 2 -4.22 -6.74 7.94
CA ARG A 2 -2.83 -6.22 7.95
C ARG A 2 -2.53 -5.16 6.88
N CYS A 3 -3.03 -5.35 5.65
CA CYS A 3 -2.85 -4.40 4.56
C CYS A 3 -3.48 -3.02 4.88
N LEU A 4 -4.68 -3.00 5.44
CA LEU A 4 -5.37 -1.77 5.79
C LEU A 4 -4.59 -0.96 6.85
N ALA A 5 -4.12 -1.60 7.95
CA ALA A 5 -3.27 -0.92 8.93
C ALA A 5 -1.95 -0.45 8.31
N TYR A 6 -1.38 -1.26 7.40
CA TYR A 6 -0.16 -0.85 6.72
C TYR A 6 -0.35 0.46 5.94
N VAL A 7 -1.47 0.60 5.24
CA VAL A 7 -1.80 1.82 4.48
C VAL A 7 -2.07 2.99 5.43
N ASP A 8 -2.88 2.78 6.47
CA ASP A 8 -3.24 3.84 7.42
C ASP A 8 -2.05 4.38 8.21
N LEU A 9 -1.09 3.51 8.53
CA LEU A 9 0.13 3.89 9.26
C LEU A 9 1.26 4.44 8.38
N ASN A 10 1.03 4.62 7.09
CA ASN A 10 2.06 5.13 6.17
C ASN A 10 2.63 6.48 6.61
N MET A 11 1.76 7.41 7.00
CA MET A 11 2.18 8.75 7.41
C MET A 11 2.86 8.76 8.78
N VAL A 12 2.50 7.82 9.65
CA VAL A 12 3.20 7.61 10.94
C VAL A 12 4.60 7.07 10.68
N ARG A 13 4.76 6.08 9.81
CA ARG A 13 6.08 5.54 9.43
C ARG A 13 6.97 6.55 8.70
N ALA A 14 6.36 7.47 7.97
CA ALA A 14 7.06 8.58 7.34
C ALA A 14 7.48 9.68 8.33
N GLY A 15 7.04 9.58 9.61
CA GLY A 15 7.31 10.59 10.64
C GLY A 15 6.53 11.90 10.45
N ALA A 16 5.53 11.91 9.55
CA ALA A 16 4.73 13.11 9.28
C ALA A 16 3.71 13.40 10.39
N VAL A 17 3.19 12.36 11.02
CA VAL A 17 2.24 12.43 12.14
C VAL A 17 2.58 11.37 13.17
N ARG A 18 2.10 11.53 14.41
CA ARG A 18 2.29 10.55 15.49
C ARG A 18 1.21 9.48 15.51
N HIS A 19 0.02 9.85 15.05
CA HIS A 19 -1.13 8.97 14.98
C HIS A 19 -1.87 9.17 13.65
N PRO A 20 -2.42 8.11 13.00
CA PRO A 20 -3.08 8.24 11.71
C PRO A 20 -4.33 9.12 11.75
N GLY A 21 -4.94 9.31 12.92
CA GLY A 21 -6.05 10.24 13.11
C GLY A 21 -5.69 11.73 12.92
N GLU A 22 -4.41 12.08 13.03
CA GLU A 22 -3.92 13.44 12.78
C GLU A 22 -3.85 13.76 11.27
N TRP A 23 -3.85 12.72 10.43
CA TRP A 23 -3.78 12.88 8.98
C TRP A 23 -5.18 12.89 8.36
N MET A 24 -5.75 14.08 8.18
CA MET A 24 -7.12 14.27 7.72
C MET A 24 -7.42 13.74 6.30
N TYR A 25 -6.39 13.50 5.49
CA TYR A 25 -6.52 12.98 4.12
C TYR A 25 -6.36 11.45 4.04
N GLY A 26 -6.19 10.78 5.17
CA GLY A 26 -5.99 9.33 5.24
C GLY A 26 -7.29 8.54 5.28
N GLY A 27 -7.23 7.26 4.87
CA GLY A 27 -8.33 6.32 4.97
C GLY A 27 -8.80 6.12 6.41
N TYR A 28 -7.88 6.11 7.37
CA TYR A 28 -8.22 6.05 8.79
C TYR A 28 -9.19 7.17 9.19
N HIS A 29 -8.87 8.42 8.82
CA HIS A 29 -9.72 9.56 9.17
C HIS A 29 -11.12 9.43 8.56
N GLU A 30 -11.24 8.96 7.31
CA GLU A 30 -12.52 8.77 6.64
C GLU A 30 -13.35 7.63 7.26
N ILE A 31 -12.69 6.54 7.69
CA ILE A 31 -13.37 5.42 8.38
C ILE A 31 -13.88 5.86 9.76
N GLN A 32 -13.09 6.66 10.50
CA GLN A 32 -13.47 7.11 11.85
C GLN A 32 -14.51 8.23 11.81
N ASN A 33 -14.40 9.16 10.85
CA ASN A 33 -15.27 10.32 10.75
C ASN A 33 -16.21 10.19 9.55
N ARG A 34 -17.48 9.93 9.81
CA ARG A 34 -18.49 9.74 8.77
C ARG A 34 -18.73 11.05 8.02
N LYS A 35 -18.19 11.16 6.80
CA LYS A 35 -18.52 12.28 5.90
C LYS A 35 -19.93 12.11 5.33
N GLN A 36 -20.73 13.18 5.36
CA GLN A 36 -22.11 13.12 4.92
C GLN A 36 -22.27 13.20 3.39
N ARG A 37 -21.36 13.82 2.65
CA ARG A 37 -21.53 14.10 1.21
C ARG A 37 -20.64 13.29 0.27
N TYR A 38 -19.36 13.19 0.55
CA TYR A 38 -18.41 12.53 -0.36
C TYR A 38 -17.57 11.52 0.42
N SER A 39 -18.00 10.26 0.38
CA SER A 39 -17.25 9.15 0.95
C SER A 39 -16.57 8.39 -0.18
N LEU A 40 -15.25 8.31 -0.15
CA LEU A 40 -14.46 7.50 -1.08
C LEU A 40 -14.49 6.03 -0.68
N ILE A 41 -14.59 5.75 0.63
CA ILE A 41 -14.57 4.40 1.17
C ILE A 41 -15.99 3.86 1.31
N ASN A 42 -16.30 2.79 0.58
CA ASN A 42 -17.54 2.06 0.79
C ASN A 42 -17.44 1.19 2.04
N ARG A 43 -17.98 1.70 3.15
CA ARG A 43 -17.93 1.04 4.47
C ARG A 43 -18.63 -0.31 4.52
N GLN A 44 -19.69 -0.50 3.74
CA GLN A 44 -20.39 -1.80 3.66
C GLN A 44 -19.48 -2.85 3.03
N LYS A 45 -18.89 -2.53 1.86
CA LYS A 45 -17.94 -3.44 1.21
C LYS A 45 -16.72 -3.69 2.08
N LEU A 46 -16.21 -2.66 2.75
CA LEU A 46 -15.09 -2.81 3.67
C LEU A 46 -15.44 -3.75 4.84
N ALA A 47 -16.59 -3.60 5.48
CA ALA A 47 -17.03 -4.46 6.58
C ALA A 47 -17.13 -5.93 6.14
N VAL A 48 -17.68 -6.19 4.93
CA VAL A 48 -17.73 -7.54 4.36
C VAL A 48 -16.34 -8.12 4.13
N LEU A 49 -15.43 -7.35 3.54
CA LEU A 49 -14.05 -7.78 3.25
C LEU A 49 -13.25 -8.13 4.51
N ILE A 50 -13.54 -7.49 5.63
CA ILE A 50 -12.89 -7.76 6.91
C ILE A 50 -13.72 -8.65 7.83
N CYS A 51 -14.77 -9.28 7.28
CA CYS A 51 -15.65 -10.23 7.97
C CYS A 51 -16.34 -9.66 9.23
N ILE A 52 -16.62 -8.36 9.26
CA ILE A 52 -17.39 -7.73 10.32
C ILE A 52 -18.88 -7.75 9.94
N LYS A 53 -19.69 -8.43 10.76
CA LYS A 53 -21.13 -8.58 10.50
C LYS A 53 -21.90 -7.27 10.57
N ASP A 54 -21.48 -6.35 11.46
CA ASP A 54 -22.15 -5.08 11.68
C ASP A 54 -21.24 -3.91 11.34
N LYS A 55 -21.69 -3.10 10.36
CA LYS A 55 -21.00 -1.90 9.89
C LYS A 55 -20.80 -0.83 10.97
N ASP A 56 -21.66 -0.80 11.99
CA ASP A 56 -21.59 0.18 13.06
C ASP A 56 -20.41 -0.12 14.00
N HIS A 57 -20.02 -1.38 14.10
CA HIS A 57 -18.84 -1.80 14.84
C HIS A 57 -17.52 -1.63 14.07
N LEU A 58 -17.57 -1.40 12.74
CA LEU A 58 -16.39 -1.22 11.90
C LEU A 58 -15.42 -0.18 12.47
N THR A 59 -15.93 0.95 12.90
CA THR A 59 -15.12 2.06 13.43
C THR A 59 -14.36 1.65 14.69
N GLY A 60 -15.01 0.97 15.62
CA GLY A 60 -14.41 0.48 16.86
C GLY A 60 -13.36 -0.59 16.61
N TYR A 61 -13.67 -1.61 15.79
CA TYR A 61 -12.72 -2.66 15.43
C TYR A 61 -11.49 -2.10 14.73
N HIS A 62 -11.70 -1.21 13.78
CA HIS A 62 -10.60 -0.60 13.02
C HIS A 62 -9.69 0.24 13.94
N ARG A 63 -10.27 1.04 14.84
CA ARG A 63 -9.51 1.82 15.82
C ARG A 63 -8.69 0.93 16.72
N ASN A 64 -9.33 -0.04 17.38
CA ASN A 64 -8.64 -0.94 18.31
C ASN A 64 -7.47 -1.66 17.65
N TRP A 65 -7.68 -2.10 16.43
CA TRP A 65 -6.66 -2.81 15.70
C TRP A 65 -5.45 -1.91 15.29
N VAL A 66 -5.70 -0.68 14.86
CA VAL A 66 -4.62 0.29 14.57
C VAL A 66 -3.85 0.62 15.84
N GLU A 67 -4.54 0.79 16.98
CA GLU A 67 -3.91 1.01 18.28
C GLU A 67 -3.02 -0.16 18.72
N GLU A 68 -3.49 -1.40 18.50
CA GLU A 68 -2.66 -2.59 18.78
C GLU A 68 -1.38 -2.63 17.95
N VAL A 69 -1.48 -2.28 16.66
CA VAL A 69 -0.31 -2.25 15.77
C VAL A 69 0.68 -1.15 16.21
N LEU A 70 0.16 0.02 16.61
CA LEU A 70 0.99 1.11 17.13
C LEU A 70 1.71 0.72 18.44
N LYS A 71 1.00 0.05 19.37
CA LYS A 71 1.58 -0.43 20.64
C LYS A 71 2.68 -1.48 20.43
N LYS A 72 2.52 -2.35 19.44
CA LYS A 72 3.51 -3.40 19.14
C LYS A 72 4.77 -2.87 18.46
N ALA A 73 4.92 -1.57 18.32
CA ALA A 73 6.04 -0.90 17.63
C ALA A 73 6.36 -1.48 16.23
N LEU A 74 5.36 -2.07 15.56
CA LEU A 74 5.47 -2.59 14.20
C LEU A 74 5.53 -1.46 13.15
N ASN A 75 6.11 -0.32 13.55
CA ASN A 75 6.27 0.84 12.70
C ASN A 75 7.38 0.69 11.65
N GLN A 76 8.08 -0.45 11.63
CA GLN A 76 9.09 -0.69 10.62
C GLN A 76 8.45 -0.95 9.25
N ARG A 77 9.11 -0.40 8.23
CA ARG A 77 8.71 -0.63 6.84
C ARG A 77 8.91 -2.09 6.48
N ASP A 78 7.83 -2.81 6.35
CA ASP A 78 7.88 -4.21 5.93
C ASP A 78 8.05 -4.29 4.39
N ALA A 79 9.17 -4.87 3.98
CA ALA A 79 9.53 -5.02 2.58
C ALA A 79 8.51 -5.84 1.78
N LYS A 80 7.73 -6.72 2.42
CA LYS A 80 6.71 -7.50 1.74
C LYS A 80 5.61 -6.63 1.09
N TRP A 81 5.21 -5.54 1.73
CA TRP A 81 4.19 -4.63 1.21
C TRP A 81 4.69 -3.68 0.13
N THR A 82 6.02 -3.51 0.02
CA THR A 82 6.62 -2.56 -0.92
C THR A 82 7.34 -3.21 -2.08
N LYS A 83 7.79 -4.47 -1.90
CA LYS A 83 8.56 -5.21 -2.91
C LYS A 83 7.79 -6.36 -3.54
N SER A 84 6.58 -6.65 -3.06
CA SER A 84 5.75 -7.72 -3.62
C SER A 84 4.63 -7.13 -4.47
N ILE A 85 4.30 -7.81 -5.55
CA ILE A 85 3.19 -7.47 -6.46
C ILE A 85 1.86 -7.84 -5.80
N ALA A 86 1.82 -8.98 -5.11
CA ALA A 86 0.67 -9.43 -4.35
C ALA A 86 1.11 -10.10 -3.05
N VAL A 87 0.32 -9.95 -2.00
CA VAL A 87 0.51 -10.58 -0.69
C VAL A 87 -0.85 -11.04 -0.19
N GLY A 88 -0.98 -12.31 0.14
CA GLY A 88 -2.25 -12.86 0.61
C GLY A 88 -2.20 -14.37 0.80
N ASP A 89 -3.35 -15.02 0.67
CA ASP A 89 -3.44 -16.46 0.60
C ASP A 89 -2.93 -17.01 -0.74
N LYS A 90 -2.75 -18.32 -0.81
CA LYS A 90 -2.22 -18.99 -1.99
C LYS A 90 -3.12 -18.77 -3.22
N GLU A 91 -4.43 -18.87 -3.03
CA GLU A 91 -5.41 -18.75 -4.10
C GLU A 91 -5.38 -17.34 -4.71
N PHE A 92 -5.40 -16.31 -3.90
CA PHE A 92 -5.29 -14.91 -4.33
C PHE A 92 -3.99 -14.62 -5.09
N VAL A 93 -2.86 -15.14 -4.61
CA VAL A 93 -1.56 -14.96 -5.25
C VAL A 93 -1.51 -15.66 -6.60
N MET A 94 -2.03 -16.90 -6.69
CA MET A 94 -2.10 -17.65 -7.95
C MET A 94 -3.04 -17.00 -8.97
N GLU A 95 -4.22 -16.55 -8.53
CA GLU A 95 -5.15 -15.81 -9.37
C GLU A 95 -4.52 -14.51 -9.91
N THR A 96 -3.83 -13.78 -9.04
CA THR A 96 -3.12 -12.55 -9.44
C THR A 96 -2.01 -12.84 -10.43
N LYS A 97 -1.28 -13.95 -10.27
CA LYS A 97 -0.24 -14.38 -11.23
C LYS A 97 -0.81 -14.76 -12.58
N ALA A 98 -2.02 -15.31 -12.64
CA ALA A 98 -2.67 -15.72 -13.87
C ALA A 98 -3.18 -14.52 -14.72
N LYS A 99 -3.54 -13.40 -14.09
CA LYS A 99 -4.10 -12.21 -14.76
C LYS A 99 -3.17 -11.47 -15.74
N PRO A 100 -1.86 -11.32 -15.49
CA PRO A 100 -0.97 -10.51 -16.33
C PRO A 100 -0.61 -11.09 -17.70
N GLY A 101 -1.06 -12.29 -18.08
CA GLY A 101 -0.73 -12.90 -19.38
C GLY A 101 0.78 -13.03 -19.60
N SER A 102 1.28 -12.48 -20.72
CA SER A 102 2.71 -12.56 -21.09
C SER A 102 3.66 -11.85 -20.11
N ARG A 103 3.17 -10.92 -19.29
CA ARG A 103 3.97 -10.25 -18.23
C ARG A 103 4.19 -11.15 -17.00
N ALA A 104 3.50 -12.31 -16.93
CA ALA A 104 3.72 -13.29 -15.88
C ALA A 104 5.09 -14.00 -15.96
N ILE A 105 5.81 -13.84 -17.07
CA ILE A 105 7.14 -14.40 -17.27
C ILE A 105 8.10 -13.71 -16.29
N GLY A 106 8.55 -14.48 -15.28
CA GLY A 106 9.47 -13.96 -14.26
C GLY A 106 8.85 -13.66 -12.91
N LEU A 107 7.55 -13.93 -12.72
CA LEU A 107 6.92 -13.85 -11.40
C LEU A 107 7.20 -15.11 -10.58
N ARG A 108 7.71 -14.93 -9.35
CA ARG A 108 7.99 -16.01 -8.40
C ARG A 108 7.05 -15.93 -7.22
N GLU A 109 6.47 -17.06 -6.87
CA GLU A 109 5.75 -17.24 -5.62
C GLU A 109 6.76 -17.54 -4.50
N MET A 110 6.54 -16.92 -3.37
CA MET A 110 7.31 -17.18 -2.14
C MET A 110 6.34 -17.41 -1.00
N GLU A 111 6.53 -18.51 -0.31
CA GLU A 111 5.82 -18.81 0.91
C GLU A 111 6.62 -18.29 2.11
N ASN A 112 5.94 -17.64 3.04
CA ASN A 112 6.49 -17.20 4.31
C ASN A 112 5.55 -17.64 5.43
N ASP A 113 6.00 -17.58 6.67
CA ASP A 113 5.23 -17.95 7.88
C ASP A 113 3.88 -17.19 7.98
N GLU A 114 3.74 -16.09 7.29
CA GLU A 114 2.54 -15.23 7.31
C GLU A 114 1.67 -15.32 6.05
N GLY A 115 1.98 -16.20 5.09
CA GLY A 115 1.23 -16.38 3.84
C GLY A 115 2.11 -16.36 2.59
N TYR A 116 1.48 -16.13 1.44
CA TYR A 116 2.12 -16.16 0.13
C TYR A 116 2.39 -14.75 -0.40
N GLN A 117 3.48 -14.63 -1.18
CA GLN A 117 3.88 -13.38 -1.83
C GLN A 117 4.19 -13.65 -3.30
N LEU A 118 3.80 -12.74 -4.17
CA LEU A 118 4.19 -12.72 -5.57
C LEU A 118 5.25 -11.64 -5.77
N LYS A 119 6.43 -12.03 -6.19
CA LYS A 119 7.54 -11.11 -6.48
C LYS A 119 7.98 -11.22 -7.92
N GLU A 120 8.43 -10.11 -8.46
CA GLU A 120 9.12 -10.12 -9.73
C GLU A 120 10.51 -10.77 -9.55
N SER A 121 10.81 -11.75 -10.40
CA SER A 121 12.16 -12.28 -10.48
C SER A 121 13.04 -11.16 -11.04
N GLN A 122 13.95 -10.64 -10.25
CA GLN A 122 14.98 -9.72 -10.72
C GLN A 122 15.88 -10.45 -11.74
N LYS A 123 15.40 -10.58 -12.98
CA LYS A 123 16.34 -10.74 -14.08
C LYS A 123 17.03 -9.39 -14.21
N LEU A 124 18.30 -9.35 -13.90
CA LEU A 124 19.17 -8.25 -14.33
C LEU A 124 18.83 -8.00 -15.80
N TYR A 125 18.33 -6.80 -16.09
CA TYR A 125 18.18 -6.36 -17.47
C TYR A 125 19.48 -6.65 -18.18
N SER A 126 19.40 -7.36 -19.30
CA SER A 126 20.57 -7.73 -20.11
C SER A 126 21.52 -6.52 -20.23
N PRO A 127 22.84 -6.70 -20.06
CA PRO A 127 23.80 -5.60 -20.12
C PRO A 127 23.84 -4.87 -21.48
N PHE A 128 23.07 -5.32 -22.47
CA PHE A 128 22.90 -4.64 -23.75
C PHE A 128 22.18 -3.28 -23.67
N PHE A 129 21.46 -3.01 -22.57
CA PHE A 129 20.97 -1.67 -22.27
C PHE A 129 21.85 -1.05 -21.18
N THR A 130 23.06 -0.63 -21.55
CA THR A 130 23.72 0.42 -20.79
C THR A 130 22.79 1.62 -20.78
N PRO A 131 22.26 2.05 -19.62
CA PRO A 131 21.49 3.28 -19.56
C PRO A 131 22.45 4.38 -20.02
N LYS A 132 22.32 4.86 -21.27
CA LYS A 132 22.84 6.16 -21.60
C LYS A 132 22.20 7.10 -20.58
N LYS A 133 22.98 7.54 -19.60
CA LYS A 133 22.62 8.67 -18.77
C LYS A 133 22.43 9.84 -19.74
N ARG A 134 21.23 9.95 -20.29
CA ARG A 134 20.81 11.20 -20.90
C ARG A 134 20.74 12.16 -19.73
N ASP A 135 21.67 13.08 -19.71
CA ASP A 135 21.57 14.24 -18.84
C ASP A 135 20.29 14.98 -19.26
N LEU A 136 19.19 14.65 -18.58
CA LEU A 136 17.88 15.29 -18.80
C LEU A 136 17.83 16.69 -18.17
N ARG A 137 18.98 17.22 -17.77
CA ARG A 137 19.08 18.64 -17.50
C ARG A 137 19.03 19.37 -18.84
N LEU A 138 17.82 19.62 -19.28
CA LEU A 138 17.60 20.73 -20.18
C LEU A 138 18.29 21.93 -19.52
N LYS A 139 19.34 22.44 -20.15
CA LYS A 139 19.86 23.75 -19.84
C LYS A 139 18.71 24.71 -20.10
N ASN A 140 18.02 25.07 -19.01
CA ASN A 140 16.92 26.00 -19.07
C ASN A 140 17.54 27.40 -19.08
N ASP A 141 17.92 27.86 -20.26
CA ASP A 141 18.50 29.19 -20.50
C ASP A 141 17.41 30.27 -20.58
N TYR A 142 16.20 29.98 -20.11
CA TYR A 142 15.13 30.97 -20.03
C TYR A 142 15.35 31.91 -18.83
N VAL A 143 15.97 33.04 -19.12
CA VAL A 143 15.98 34.16 -18.22
C VAL A 143 14.57 34.79 -18.24
N TRP A 144 13.85 34.71 -17.12
CA TRP A 144 12.59 35.44 -16.95
C TRP A 144 12.92 36.94 -16.92
N GLN A 145 12.64 37.63 -18.00
CA GLN A 145 12.64 39.10 -17.96
C GLN A 145 11.39 39.51 -17.18
N VAL A 146 11.61 40.06 -16.00
CA VAL A 146 10.56 40.71 -15.20
C VAL A 146 10.34 42.09 -15.85
N PHE A 147 9.15 42.28 -16.42
CA PHE A 147 8.67 43.60 -16.80
C PHE A 147 7.99 44.26 -15.62
#